data_160b888a93b933271325d04b784ac0a3
#
_entry.id   160b888a93b933271325d04b784ac0a3
#
_cell.length_a   1.000
_cell.length_b   1.000
_cell.length_c   1.000
_cell.angle_alpha   90.00
_cell.angle_beta   90.00
_cell.angle_gamma   90.00
#
_symmetry.space_group_name_H-M   'P 1'
#
loop_
_entity.id
_entity.type
_entity.pdbx_description
1 polymer ?
#
loop_
_entity_poly.entity_id
_entity_poly.type
_entity_poly.pdbx_seq_one_letter_code
_entity_poly.pdbx_strand_id
1 'polypeptide(L)'
;MRLRLLRRSLLPLVAMLALAACHHQDEAGQVGGSTPEAAVQGSIDLLKAGDFNGLWKHALPPAEYATLRADWSRHNANQPPVSAADKAKFDEAVQKLTGPDAENKLYAELQPKLGQMEQQYKDQLPVMISVGDALLKNGVAQNKSLDGEQKTQANQLIDVLVPWAKQVPWFDQARAKQAVGVVVATARRLDLKSPDQLRSMDFDAAMAKYATGYAGLKQLLTIYGLSVDDALDSVKLSTLSSKDGRAVVKIDYTLLGKPLSAESTLVQQDGRWYSESLINNVREAHERLQQPATAGSTALPAPAASTAAKN
;
A
#
# COMPACT_ATOMS: atom_id res chain seq x y z
N MET A 1 24.34 0.60 -0.30
CA MET A 1 23.33 1.51 0.28
C MET A 1 21.97 0.80 0.31
N ARG A 2 21.40 0.60 1.51
CA ARG A 2 20.43 -0.49 1.78
C ARG A 2 18.99 -0.06 1.48
N LEU A 3 18.50 -0.34 0.28
CA LEU A 3 17.08 -0.19 -0.13
C LEU A 3 16.19 -1.36 0.37
N ARG A 4 16.56 -2.05 1.46
CA ARG A 4 15.88 -3.26 1.92
C ARG A 4 14.69 -3.04 2.84
N LEU A 5 14.50 -1.85 3.39
CA LEU A 5 13.41 -1.56 4.34
C LEU A 5 12.09 -1.13 3.68
N LEU A 6 12.11 -0.61 2.46
CA LEU A 6 10.90 -0.21 1.74
C LEU A 6 10.20 -1.38 1.00
N ARG A 7 10.87 -2.53 0.83
CA ARG A 7 10.33 -3.68 0.08
C ARG A 7 9.27 -4.51 0.84
N ARG A 8 9.13 -4.33 2.15
CA ARG A 8 8.23 -5.17 2.97
C ARG A 8 6.93 -4.49 3.39
N SER A 9 6.79 -3.17 3.23
CA SER A 9 5.63 -2.41 3.69
C SER A 9 4.64 -1.99 2.60
N LEU A 10 4.95 -2.17 1.31
CA LEU A 10 4.06 -1.78 0.20
C LEU A 10 3.21 -2.95 -0.35
N LEU A 11 3.56 -4.19 -0.04
CA LEU A 11 2.80 -5.35 -0.50
C LEU A 11 1.35 -5.46 0.05
N PRO A 12 1.04 -5.07 1.30
CA PRO A 12 -0.35 -5.17 1.75
C PRO A 12 -1.31 -4.18 1.05
N LEU A 13 -0.79 -3.09 0.47
CA LEU A 13 -1.65 -2.10 -0.18
C LEU A 13 -2.17 -2.57 -1.55
N VAL A 14 -1.38 -3.36 -2.28
CA VAL A 14 -1.77 -3.92 -3.58
C VAL A 14 -2.75 -5.09 -3.42
N ALA A 15 -2.62 -5.87 -2.34
CA ALA A 15 -3.58 -6.92 -2.02
C ALA A 15 -4.95 -6.38 -1.56
N MET A 16 -5.03 -5.12 -1.08
CA MET A 16 -6.29 -4.49 -0.66
C MET A 16 -7.16 -4.01 -1.84
N LEU A 17 -6.61 -3.80 -3.04
CA LEU A 17 -7.40 -3.44 -4.22
C LEU A 17 -8.25 -4.60 -4.76
N ALA A 18 -8.07 -5.81 -4.25
CA ALA A 18 -8.84 -6.99 -4.60
C ALA A 18 -10.14 -7.17 -3.78
N LEU A 19 -10.60 -6.14 -3.06
CA LEU A 19 -11.77 -6.26 -2.19
C LEU A 19 -12.77 -5.16 -2.53
N ALA A 20 -13.65 -5.34 -3.49
CA ALA A 20 -14.67 -4.35 -3.75
C ALA A 20 -15.98 -4.86 -4.33
N ALA A 21 -17.09 -4.57 -3.83
CA ALA A 21 -18.39 -3.99 -4.19
C ALA A 21 -19.65 -4.70 -3.69
N CYS A 22 -20.62 -4.08 -3.34
CA CYS A 22 -21.99 -3.73 -3.68
C CYS A 22 -22.81 -3.15 -2.54
N HIS A 23 -23.63 -2.20 -2.86
CA HIS A 23 -24.41 -1.35 -1.99
C HIS A 23 -25.36 -2.09 -1.03
N HIS A 24 -25.12 -1.96 0.27
CA HIS A 24 -26.13 -1.96 1.33
C HIS A 24 -25.62 -1.08 2.47
N GLN A 25 -26.31 -0.01 2.76
CA GLN A 25 -25.87 1.07 3.66
C GLN A 25 -25.80 0.68 5.16
N ASP A 26 -26.19 -0.54 5.55
CA ASP A 26 -26.36 -0.91 6.97
C ASP A 26 -25.25 -1.80 7.56
N GLU A 27 -24.26 -2.25 6.76
CA GLU A 27 -23.21 -3.16 7.25
C GLU A 27 -21.84 -2.50 7.48
N ALA A 28 -21.63 -1.28 7.02
CA ALA A 28 -20.41 -0.53 7.27
C ALA A 28 -20.27 -0.26 8.79
N GLY A 29 -19.33 -0.96 9.43
CA GLY A 29 -19.10 -0.90 10.87
C GLY A 29 -19.51 -2.16 11.65
N GLN A 30 -20.24 -3.09 11.04
CA GLN A 30 -20.48 -4.41 11.63
C GLN A 30 -19.26 -5.34 11.39
N VAL A 31 -19.09 -6.30 12.30
CA VAL A 31 -18.02 -7.29 12.21
C VAL A 31 -18.44 -8.38 11.23
N GLY A 32 -17.68 -8.56 10.14
CA GLY A 32 -17.99 -9.50 9.07
C GLY A 32 -19.24 -9.15 8.25
N GLY A 33 -19.43 -9.79 7.11
CA GLY A 33 -20.64 -9.64 6.30
C GLY A 33 -21.72 -10.69 6.62
N SER A 34 -22.99 -10.34 6.41
CA SER A 34 -24.11 -11.29 6.50
C SER A 34 -24.14 -12.27 5.33
N THR A 35 -23.64 -11.85 4.17
CA THR A 35 -23.39 -12.67 2.97
C THR A 35 -21.95 -12.53 2.51
N PRO A 36 -21.45 -13.41 1.63
CA PRO A 36 -20.11 -13.24 1.05
C PRO A 36 -19.93 -11.89 0.36
N GLU A 37 -20.91 -11.46 -0.43
CA GLU A 37 -20.84 -10.16 -1.11
C GLU A 37 -20.85 -9.01 -0.11
N ALA A 38 -21.68 -9.08 0.94
CA ALA A 38 -21.75 -8.04 1.96
C ALA A 38 -20.43 -7.89 2.74
N ALA A 39 -19.69 -8.99 2.97
CA ALA A 39 -18.38 -8.94 3.59
C ALA A 39 -17.36 -8.19 2.72
N VAL A 40 -17.38 -8.45 1.43
CA VAL A 40 -16.52 -7.74 0.48
C VAL A 40 -16.96 -6.28 0.38
N GLN A 41 -18.25 -6.00 0.26
CA GLN A 41 -18.81 -4.65 0.15
C GLN A 41 -18.42 -3.76 1.33
N GLY A 42 -18.68 -4.22 2.54
CA GLY A 42 -18.34 -3.45 3.72
C GLY A 42 -16.85 -3.09 3.76
N SER A 43 -15.99 -4.02 3.30
CA SER A 43 -14.56 -3.75 3.18
C SER A 43 -14.24 -2.61 2.22
N ILE A 44 -15.00 -2.50 1.10
CA ILE A 44 -14.80 -1.43 0.13
C ILE A 44 -15.27 -0.09 0.63
N ASP A 45 -16.45 -0.08 1.20
CA ASP A 45 -17.04 1.15 1.71
C ASP A 45 -16.11 1.75 2.76
N LEU A 46 -15.54 0.91 3.62
CA LEU A 46 -14.56 1.32 4.63
C LEU A 46 -13.23 1.78 4.00
N LEU A 47 -12.75 1.07 2.97
CA LEU A 47 -11.56 1.48 2.22
C LEU A 47 -11.79 2.82 1.51
N LYS A 48 -12.92 3.00 0.85
CA LYS A 48 -13.30 4.25 0.19
C LYS A 48 -13.36 5.41 1.18
N ALA A 49 -13.95 5.17 2.37
CA ALA A 49 -14.00 6.13 3.46
C ALA A 49 -12.62 6.42 4.08
N GLY A 50 -11.63 5.55 3.85
CA GLY A 50 -10.33 5.60 4.51
C GLY A 50 -10.39 5.17 5.98
N ASP A 51 -11.43 4.46 6.39
CA ASP A 51 -11.54 3.92 7.74
C ASP A 51 -10.79 2.58 7.85
N PHE A 52 -9.48 2.66 8.01
CA PHE A 52 -8.64 1.46 8.11
C PHE A 52 -8.88 0.68 9.41
N ASN A 53 -9.26 1.34 10.51
CA ASN A 53 -9.59 0.63 11.73
C ASN A 53 -10.90 -0.16 11.56
N GLY A 54 -11.93 0.47 11.01
CA GLY A 54 -13.18 -0.17 10.64
C GLY A 54 -12.96 -1.32 9.66
N LEU A 55 -12.10 -1.14 8.66
CA LEU A 55 -11.76 -2.16 7.68
C LEU A 55 -11.18 -3.43 8.33
N TRP A 56 -10.18 -3.30 9.19
CA TRP A 56 -9.61 -4.43 9.91
C TRP A 56 -10.62 -5.11 10.83
N LYS A 57 -11.42 -4.31 11.55
CA LYS A 57 -12.48 -4.80 12.43
C LYS A 57 -13.58 -5.54 11.66
N HIS A 58 -13.92 -5.07 10.46
CA HIS A 58 -14.93 -5.71 9.61
C HIS A 58 -14.40 -6.99 8.95
N ALA A 59 -13.17 -6.95 8.43
CA ALA A 59 -12.62 -8.03 7.61
C ALA A 59 -12.08 -9.23 8.39
N LEU A 60 -11.96 -9.12 9.72
CA LEU A 60 -11.43 -10.15 10.62
C LEU A 60 -12.44 -10.57 11.68
N PRO A 61 -12.49 -11.87 12.05
CA PRO A 61 -13.19 -12.30 13.24
C PRO A 61 -12.64 -11.58 14.50
N PRO A 62 -13.46 -11.41 15.55
CA PRO A 62 -13.07 -10.65 16.73
C PRO A 62 -11.76 -11.12 17.39
N ALA A 63 -11.50 -12.43 17.39
CA ALA A 63 -10.28 -13.00 17.98
C ALA A 63 -9.02 -12.60 17.20
N GLU A 64 -9.06 -12.70 15.86
CA GLU A 64 -7.97 -12.31 14.97
C GLU A 64 -7.74 -10.80 14.99
N TYR A 65 -8.80 -10.01 15.05
CA TYR A 65 -8.67 -8.56 15.23
C TYR A 65 -8.00 -8.19 16.57
N ALA A 66 -8.37 -8.86 17.66
CA ALA A 66 -7.72 -8.67 18.95
C ALA A 66 -6.24 -9.07 18.91
N THR A 67 -5.92 -10.20 18.25
CA THR A 67 -4.53 -10.65 18.02
C THR A 67 -3.74 -9.62 17.23
N LEU A 68 -4.27 -9.11 16.12
CA LEU A 68 -3.63 -8.08 15.32
C LEU A 68 -3.27 -6.83 16.14
N ARG A 69 -4.20 -6.36 16.99
CA ARG A 69 -3.97 -5.20 17.85
C ARG A 69 -2.88 -5.46 18.91
N ALA A 70 -2.88 -6.64 19.51
CA ALA A 70 -1.86 -7.03 20.48
C ALA A 70 -0.47 -7.15 19.83
N ASP A 71 -0.41 -7.72 18.65
CA ASP A 71 0.83 -7.90 17.90
C ASP A 71 1.39 -6.60 17.36
N TRP A 72 0.53 -5.61 17.05
CA TRP A 72 0.95 -4.27 16.68
C TRP A 72 1.89 -3.65 17.71
N SER A 73 1.48 -3.65 18.96
CA SER A 73 2.30 -3.11 20.06
C SER A 73 3.59 -3.91 20.26
N ARG A 74 3.51 -5.23 20.15
CA ARG A 74 4.65 -6.14 20.30
C ARG A 74 5.66 -5.99 19.17
N HIS A 75 5.20 -5.90 17.92
CA HIS A 75 6.04 -5.67 16.76
C HIS A 75 6.80 -4.33 16.88
N ASN A 76 6.12 -3.29 17.28
CA ASN A 76 6.71 -1.96 17.43
C ASN A 76 7.76 -1.91 18.56
N ALA A 77 7.51 -2.60 19.68
CA ALA A 77 8.46 -2.71 20.78
C ALA A 77 9.77 -3.44 20.41
N ASN A 78 9.70 -4.38 19.49
CA ASN A 78 10.83 -5.20 19.06
C ASN A 78 11.67 -4.57 17.92
N GLN A 79 11.32 -3.38 17.45
CA GLN A 79 12.07 -2.70 16.40
C GLN A 79 13.37 -2.07 16.94
N PRO A 80 14.49 -2.18 16.23
CA PRO A 80 15.72 -1.53 16.64
C PRO A 80 15.54 0.00 16.68
N PRO A 81 16.23 0.72 17.59
CA PRO A 81 16.14 2.18 17.67
C PRO A 81 16.42 2.86 16.33
N VAL A 82 15.73 3.97 16.04
CA VAL A 82 16.02 4.77 14.86
C VAL A 82 17.38 5.40 15.01
N SER A 83 18.22 5.29 13.97
CA SER A 83 19.55 5.90 14.01
C SER A 83 19.49 7.43 14.08
N ALA A 84 20.49 8.07 14.68
CA ALA A 84 20.57 9.52 14.73
C ALA A 84 20.55 10.16 13.33
N ALA A 85 21.17 9.50 12.35
CA ALA A 85 21.17 9.96 10.96
C ALA A 85 19.77 9.91 10.32
N ASP A 86 18.98 8.89 10.63
CA ASP A 86 17.61 8.79 10.10
C ASP A 86 16.66 9.76 10.82
N LYS A 87 16.87 10.02 12.11
CA LYS A 87 16.15 11.09 12.84
C LYS A 87 16.43 12.46 12.21
N ALA A 88 17.70 12.79 11.98
CA ALA A 88 18.06 14.07 11.35
C ALA A 88 17.45 14.24 9.94
N LYS A 89 17.43 13.18 9.12
CA LYS A 89 16.78 13.22 7.80
C LYS A 89 15.27 13.41 7.91
N PHE A 90 14.65 12.76 8.90
CA PHE A 90 13.23 12.91 9.16
C PHE A 90 12.91 14.36 9.58
N ASP A 91 13.67 14.91 10.51
CA ASP A 91 13.48 16.28 11.00
C ASP A 91 13.65 17.30 9.86
N GLU A 92 14.66 17.12 9.00
CA GLU A 92 14.86 17.95 7.81
C GLU A 92 13.65 17.84 6.86
N ALA A 93 13.16 16.63 6.59
CA ALA A 93 12.01 16.42 5.72
C ALA A 93 10.74 17.05 6.30
N VAL A 94 10.48 16.88 7.60
CA VAL A 94 9.33 17.49 8.28
C VAL A 94 9.43 19.00 8.24
N GLN A 95 10.59 19.58 8.53
CA GLN A 95 10.80 21.03 8.47
C GLN A 95 10.54 21.60 7.07
N LYS A 96 11.04 20.91 6.03
CA LYS A 96 10.80 21.31 4.64
C LYS A 96 9.31 21.24 4.27
N LEU A 97 8.60 20.21 4.71
CA LEU A 97 7.20 19.95 4.35
C LEU A 97 6.20 20.77 5.18
N THR A 98 6.53 21.12 6.43
CA THR A 98 5.57 21.75 7.35
C THR A 98 5.91 23.19 7.70
N GLY A 99 7.11 23.64 7.38
CA GLY A 99 7.60 25.00 7.69
C GLY A 99 6.79 26.12 7.04
N PRO A 100 7.03 27.38 7.44
CA PRO A 100 6.39 28.53 6.82
C PRO A 100 6.70 28.59 5.32
N ASP A 101 5.66 28.80 4.52
CA ASP A 101 5.75 28.92 3.06
C ASP A 101 6.35 27.69 2.36
N ALA A 102 6.19 26.51 2.95
CA ALA A 102 6.78 25.24 2.45
C ALA A 102 6.37 24.96 0.99
N GLU A 103 5.12 25.21 0.64
CA GLU A 103 4.59 24.95 -0.71
C GLU A 103 5.36 25.75 -1.78
N ASN A 104 5.51 27.07 -1.58
CA ASN A 104 6.21 27.90 -2.55
C ASN A 104 7.71 27.58 -2.59
N LYS A 105 8.35 27.33 -1.45
CA LYS A 105 9.77 26.96 -1.38
C LYS A 105 10.04 25.64 -2.09
N LEU A 106 9.24 24.60 -1.81
CA LEU A 106 9.39 23.30 -2.45
C LEU A 106 9.13 23.39 -3.96
N TYR A 107 8.10 24.14 -4.38
CA TYR A 107 7.83 24.30 -5.79
C TYR A 107 8.95 25.08 -6.49
N ALA A 108 9.48 26.15 -5.88
CA ALA A 108 10.62 26.90 -6.43
C ALA A 108 11.89 26.03 -6.58
N GLU A 109 12.13 25.08 -5.65
CA GLU A 109 13.21 24.11 -5.78
C GLU A 109 12.94 23.05 -6.88
N LEU A 110 11.70 22.64 -7.05
CA LEU A 110 11.29 21.61 -7.98
C LEU A 110 11.23 22.09 -9.44
N GLN A 111 10.70 23.30 -9.65
CA GLN A 111 10.40 23.84 -10.98
C GLN A 111 11.60 23.81 -11.95
N PRO A 112 12.81 24.31 -11.61
CA PRO A 112 13.96 24.26 -12.51
C PRO A 112 14.42 22.83 -12.77
N LYS A 113 14.29 21.93 -11.79
CA LYS A 113 14.64 20.51 -11.94
C LYS A 113 13.67 19.80 -12.90
N LEU A 114 12.38 20.11 -12.83
CA LEU A 114 11.40 19.55 -13.77
C LEU A 114 11.73 19.93 -15.22
N GLY A 115 12.07 21.19 -15.47
CA GLY A 115 12.47 21.63 -16.80
C GLY A 115 13.73 20.92 -17.31
N GLN A 116 14.73 20.75 -16.45
CA GLN A 116 15.95 19.99 -16.79
C GLN A 116 15.63 18.50 -17.06
N MET A 117 14.82 17.88 -16.19
CA MET A 117 14.41 16.49 -16.36
C MET A 117 13.57 16.30 -17.63
N GLU A 118 12.69 17.23 -17.96
CA GLU A 118 11.93 17.20 -19.20
C GLU A 118 12.87 17.19 -20.42
N GLN A 119 13.81 18.13 -20.48
CA GLN A 119 14.77 18.20 -21.57
C GLN A 119 15.64 16.93 -21.70
N GLN A 120 16.02 16.33 -20.56
CA GLN A 120 16.91 15.17 -20.53
C GLN A 120 16.18 13.85 -20.78
N TYR A 121 14.96 13.69 -20.26
CA TYR A 121 14.33 12.36 -20.16
C TYR A 121 12.99 12.23 -20.91
N LYS A 122 12.41 13.30 -21.44
CA LYS A 122 11.09 13.26 -22.10
C LYS A 122 10.97 12.12 -23.11
N ASP A 123 11.96 11.98 -24.00
CA ASP A 123 11.95 10.99 -25.07
C ASP A 123 12.36 9.59 -24.57
N GLN A 124 13.08 9.51 -23.45
CA GLN A 124 13.55 8.26 -22.86
C GLN A 124 12.55 7.67 -21.85
N LEU A 125 11.68 8.50 -21.27
CA LEU A 125 10.76 8.09 -20.21
C LEU A 125 9.89 6.89 -20.59
N PRO A 126 9.29 6.81 -21.81
CA PRO A 126 8.51 5.63 -22.21
C PRO A 126 9.33 4.34 -22.23
N VAL A 127 10.61 4.42 -22.62
CA VAL A 127 11.53 3.27 -22.61
C VAL A 127 11.88 2.87 -21.18
N MET A 128 12.18 3.85 -20.31
CA MET A 128 12.44 3.59 -18.89
C MET A 128 11.25 2.93 -18.20
N ILE A 129 10.04 3.38 -18.49
CA ILE A 129 8.81 2.79 -17.96
C ILE A 129 8.66 1.35 -18.49
N SER A 130 8.99 1.07 -19.75
CA SER A 130 8.95 -0.29 -20.32
C SER A 130 9.96 -1.23 -19.66
N VAL A 131 11.15 -0.74 -19.32
CA VAL A 131 12.14 -1.52 -18.55
C VAL A 131 11.60 -1.77 -17.13
N GLY A 132 10.98 -0.76 -16.51
CA GLY A 132 10.31 -0.90 -15.21
C GLY A 132 9.18 -1.94 -15.23
N ASP A 133 8.36 -1.97 -16.28
CA ASP A 133 7.33 -3.00 -16.53
C ASP A 133 7.93 -4.41 -16.48
N ALA A 134 8.99 -4.64 -17.27
CA ALA A 134 9.65 -5.96 -17.31
C ALA A 134 10.21 -6.36 -15.92
N LEU A 135 10.79 -5.40 -15.18
CA LEU A 135 11.32 -5.65 -13.84
C LEU A 135 10.20 -5.95 -12.84
N LEU A 136 9.07 -5.23 -12.90
CA LEU A 136 7.92 -5.46 -12.05
C LEU A 136 7.31 -6.84 -12.30
N LYS A 137 7.05 -7.21 -13.56
CA LYS A 137 6.51 -8.53 -13.95
C LYS A 137 7.44 -9.67 -13.54
N ASN A 138 8.75 -9.50 -13.72
CA ASN A 138 9.73 -10.46 -13.23
C ASN A 138 9.71 -10.57 -11.69
N GLY A 139 9.60 -9.44 -10.99
CA GLY A 139 9.45 -9.42 -9.54
C GLY A 139 8.19 -10.15 -9.05
N VAL A 140 7.05 -9.97 -9.73
CA VAL A 140 5.81 -10.71 -9.49
C VAL A 140 6.00 -12.20 -9.73
N ALA A 141 6.59 -12.58 -10.87
CA ALA A 141 6.81 -13.98 -11.21
C ALA A 141 7.68 -14.72 -10.18
N GLN A 142 8.73 -14.07 -9.70
CA GLN A 142 9.67 -14.65 -8.72
C GLN A 142 9.19 -14.57 -7.27
N ASN A 143 8.11 -13.84 -6.98
CA ASN A 143 7.61 -13.71 -5.62
C ASN A 143 6.94 -15.02 -5.16
N LYS A 144 7.57 -15.69 -4.20
CA LYS A 144 7.09 -16.96 -3.63
C LYS A 144 5.92 -16.78 -2.64
N SER A 145 5.67 -15.55 -2.18
CA SER A 145 4.55 -15.24 -1.27
C SER A 145 3.24 -14.99 -2.00
N LEU A 146 3.27 -14.91 -3.34
CA LEU A 146 2.08 -14.77 -4.17
C LEU A 146 1.73 -16.13 -4.80
N ASP A 147 0.47 -16.52 -4.70
CA ASP A 147 -0.07 -17.64 -5.46
C ASP A 147 -0.27 -17.29 -6.95
N GLY A 148 -0.74 -18.26 -7.74
CA GLY A 148 -0.91 -18.08 -9.19
C GLY A 148 -1.95 -17.04 -9.55
N GLU A 149 -3.02 -16.96 -8.78
CA GLU A 149 -4.11 -16.00 -8.98
C GLU A 149 -3.67 -14.58 -8.63
N GLN A 150 -3.04 -14.40 -7.48
CA GLN A 150 -2.48 -13.11 -7.06
C GLN A 150 -1.43 -12.57 -8.06
N LYS A 151 -0.61 -13.47 -8.65
CA LYS A 151 0.34 -13.10 -9.73
C LYS A 151 -0.39 -12.64 -10.98
N THR A 152 -1.47 -13.31 -11.35
CA THR A 152 -2.30 -12.92 -12.51
C THR A 152 -2.91 -11.55 -12.29
N GLN A 153 -3.52 -11.30 -11.12
CA GLN A 153 -4.10 -10.01 -10.75
C GLN A 153 -3.05 -8.89 -10.73
N ALA A 154 -1.87 -9.15 -10.16
CA ALA A 154 -0.78 -8.18 -10.15
C ALA A 154 -0.32 -7.81 -11.56
N ASN A 155 -0.20 -8.79 -12.46
CA ASN A 155 0.17 -8.53 -13.85
C ASN A 155 -0.92 -7.74 -14.60
N GLN A 156 -2.20 -8.05 -14.40
CA GLN A 156 -3.31 -7.27 -14.97
C GLN A 156 -3.28 -5.80 -14.53
N LEU A 157 -2.99 -5.53 -13.25
CA LEU A 157 -2.81 -4.17 -12.75
C LEU A 157 -1.61 -3.47 -13.42
N ILE A 158 -0.48 -4.15 -13.56
CA ILE A 158 0.70 -3.62 -14.25
C ILE A 158 0.35 -3.29 -15.70
N ASP A 159 -0.38 -4.15 -16.40
CA ASP A 159 -0.81 -3.96 -17.80
C ASP A 159 -1.73 -2.74 -17.99
N VAL A 160 -2.47 -2.33 -16.97
CA VAL A 160 -3.29 -1.12 -16.99
C VAL A 160 -2.49 0.12 -16.59
N LEU A 161 -1.64 0.01 -15.56
CA LEU A 161 -0.91 1.14 -15.02
C LEU A 161 0.26 1.60 -15.90
N VAL A 162 0.92 0.67 -16.61
CA VAL A 162 2.07 1.00 -17.46
C VAL A 162 1.68 1.90 -18.65
N PRO A 163 0.61 1.64 -19.43
CA PRO A 163 0.15 2.56 -20.45
C PRO A 163 -0.23 3.93 -19.90
N TRP A 164 -0.91 3.99 -18.76
CA TRP A 164 -1.21 5.24 -18.08
C TRP A 164 0.07 5.99 -17.71
N ALA A 165 1.03 5.34 -17.07
CA ALA A 165 2.29 5.97 -16.67
C ALA A 165 3.07 6.56 -17.85
N LYS A 166 2.99 5.94 -19.04
CA LYS A 166 3.62 6.46 -20.28
C LYS A 166 2.94 7.71 -20.82
N GLN A 167 1.65 7.92 -20.52
CA GLN A 167 0.85 9.04 -21.01
C GLN A 167 0.77 10.20 -20.02
N VAL A 168 1.06 9.95 -18.74
CA VAL A 168 1.05 11.00 -17.70
C VAL A 168 2.05 12.10 -18.04
N PRO A 169 1.64 13.38 -18.03
CA PRO A 169 2.54 14.50 -18.24
C PRO A 169 3.35 14.78 -16.97
N TRP A 170 4.32 13.94 -16.66
CA TRP A 170 5.11 13.98 -15.42
C TRP A 170 5.84 15.30 -15.18
N PHE A 171 6.15 16.04 -16.26
CA PHE A 171 6.88 17.28 -16.18
C PHE A 171 5.97 18.53 -16.24
N ASP A 172 4.64 18.33 -16.24
CA ASP A 172 3.69 19.45 -16.24
C ASP A 172 3.83 20.27 -14.94
N GLN A 173 4.21 21.53 -15.10
CA GLN A 173 4.50 22.41 -13.96
C GLN A 173 3.26 22.76 -13.12
N ALA A 174 2.08 22.87 -13.74
CA ALA A 174 0.85 23.19 -13.02
C ALA A 174 0.42 22.00 -12.15
N ARG A 175 0.48 20.78 -12.68
CA ARG A 175 0.23 19.54 -11.91
C ARG A 175 1.25 19.32 -10.82
N ALA A 176 2.53 19.58 -11.10
CA ALA A 176 3.58 19.48 -10.10
C ALA A 176 3.36 20.47 -8.94
N LYS A 177 2.92 21.69 -9.23
CA LYS A 177 2.56 22.67 -8.19
C LYS A 177 1.40 22.19 -7.34
N GLN A 178 0.33 21.66 -7.97
CA GLN A 178 -0.79 21.06 -7.24
C GLN A 178 -0.34 19.87 -6.37
N ALA A 179 0.50 19.00 -6.91
CA ALA A 179 1.04 17.85 -6.18
C ALA A 179 1.85 18.27 -4.95
N VAL A 180 2.70 19.31 -5.08
CA VAL A 180 3.43 19.90 -3.95
C VAL A 180 2.45 20.39 -2.88
N GLY A 181 1.38 21.08 -3.26
CA GLY A 181 0.34 21.53 -2.33
C GLY A 181 -0.30 20.36 -1.57
N VAL A 182 -0.65 19.27 -2.26
CA VAL A 182 -1.21 18.06 -1.62
C VAL A 182 -0.20 17.43 -0.67
N VAL A 183 1.07 17.31 -1.05
CA VAL A 183 2.12 16.75 -0.19
C VAL A 183 2.30 17.55 1.09
N VAL A 184 2.41 18.88 0.97
CA VAL A 184 2.54 19.80 2.11
C VAL A 184 1.31 19.73 3.02
N ALA A 185 0.11 19.80 2.45
CA ALA A 185 -1.14 19.71 3.22
C ALA A 185 -1.27 18.36 3.95
N THR A 186 -0.86 17.26 3.29
CA THR A 186 -0.88 15.93 3.89
C THR A 186 0.15 15.82 5.02
N ALA A 187 1.38 16.29 4.82
CA ALA A 187 2.42 16.30 5.84
C ALA A 187 1.99 17.09 7.09
N ARG A 188 1.37 18.25 6.91
CA ARG A 188 0.84 19.05 8.01
C ARG A 188 -0.29 18.33 8.76
N ARG A 189 -1.20 17.64 8.07
CA ARG A 189 -2.28 16.85 8.69
C ARG A 189 -1.76 15.60 9.39
N LEU A 190 -0.71 14.97 8.84
CA LEU A 190 -0.05 13.85 9.49
C LEU A 190 0.58 14.25 10.83
N ASP A 191 1.06 15.49 10.95
CA ASP A 191 1.61 16.06 12.19
C ASP A 191 2.58 15.13 12.93
N LEU A 192 3.50 14.52 12.18
CA LEU A 192 4.50 13.63 12.72
C LEU A 192 5.66 14.43 13.28
N LYS A 193 6.02 14.17 14.54
CA LYS A 193 7.09 14.90 15.24
C LYS A 193 8.42 14.15 15.27
N SER A 194 8.37 12.83 15.15
CA SER A 194 9.57 11.99 15.13
C SER A 194 9.27 10.64 14.48
N PRO A 195 10.30 9.92 13.98
CA PRO A 195 10.09 8.56 13.51
C PRO A 195 9.77 7.58 14.67
N ASP A 196 10.19 7.89 15.89
CA ASP A 196 9.87 7.09 17.08
C ASP A 196 8.37 7.20 17.44
N GLN A 197 7.72 8.34 17.13
CA GLN A 197 6.28 8.52 17.33
C GLN A 197 5.47 7.46 16.58
N LEU A 198 5.82 7.15 15.32
CA LEU A 198 5.13 6.11 14.54
C LEU A 198 5.23 4.74 15.20
N ARG A 199 6.33 4.47 15.89
CA ARG A 199 6.57 3.20 16.58
C ARG A 199 5.84 3.10 17.92
N SER A 200 5.61 4.23 18.57
CA SER A 200 4.92 4.30 19.86
C SER A 200 3.41 4.47 19.73
N MET A 201 2.88 4.67 18.52
CA MET A 201 1.45 4.80 18.32
C MET A 201 0.73 3.50 18.62
N ASP A 202 -0.40 3.60 19.33
CA ASP A 202 -1.37 2.53 19.36
C ASP A 202 -1.96 2.27 17.96
N PHE A 203 -2.66 1.15 17.84
CA PHE A 203 -3.24 0.72 16.57
C PHE A 203 -4.20 1.76 15.97
N ASP A 204 -5.10 2.32 16.81
CA ASP A 204 -6.13 3.25 16.34
C ASP A 204 -5.50 4.57 15.85
N ALA A 205 -4.54 5.11 16.61
CA ALA A 205 -3.81 6.31 16.22
C ALA A 205 -3.01 6.10 14.92
N ALA A 206 -2.39 4.93 14.76
CA ALA A 206 -1.67 4.59 13.54
C ALA A 206 -2.64 4.48 12.34
N MET A 207 -3.79 3.81 12.49
CA MET A 207 -4.80 3.72 11.42
C MET A 207 -5.33 5.10 11.00
N ALA A 208 -5.49 6.04 11.94
CA ALA A 208 -5.85 7.42 11.61
C ALA A 208 -4.76 8.15 10.79
N LYS A 209 -3.47 7.88 11.06
CA LYS A 209 -2.38 8.41 10.23
C LYS A 209 -2.35 7.78 8.84
N TYR A 210 -2.58 6.46 8.73
CA TYR A 210 -2.73 5.80 7.44
C TYR A 210 -3.91 6.38 6.63
N ALA A 211 -5.05 6.63 7.26
CA ALA A 211 -6.20 7.29 6.63
C ALA A 211 -5.82 8.66 6.05
N THR A 212 -5.08 9.46 6.81
CA THR A 212 -4.59 10.77 6.36
C THR A 212 -3.64 10.64 5.16
N GLY A 213 -2.68 9.72 5.22
CA GLY A 213 -1.76 9.45 4.13
C GLY A 213 -2.46 8.94 2.86
N TYR A 214 -3.42 8.02 3.04
CA TYR A 214 -4.24 7.48 1.94
C TYR A 214 -5.07 8.55 1.25
N ALA A 215 -5.71 9.45 2.00
CA ALA A 215 -6.44 10.57 1.42
C ALA A 215 -5.53 11.48 0.59
N GLY A 216 -4.30 11.76 1.06
CA GLY A 216 -3.30 12.49 0.30
C GLY A 216 -2.87 11.75 -0.98
N LEU A 217 -2.66 10.44 -0.89
CA LEU A 217 -2.31 9.60 -2.04
C LEU A 217 -3.43 9.60 -3.09
N LYS A 218 -4.70 9.46 -2.70
CA LYS A 218 -5.84 9.55 -3.63
C LYS A 218 -5.86 10.88 -4.38
N GLN A 219 -5.63 11.99 -3.66
CA GLN A 219 -5.56 13.33 -4.26
C GLN A 219 -4.39 13.44 -5.25
N LEU A 220 -3.20 12.93 -4.90
CA LEU A 220 -2.05 12.92 -5.81
C LEU A 220 -2.33 12.12 -7.09
N LEU A 221 -2.88 10.92 -6.96
CA LEU A 221 -3.23 10.08 -8.11
C LEU A 221 -4.25 10.77 -9.02
N THR A 222 -5.25 11.44 -8.44
CA THR A 222 -6.28 12.19 -9.18
C THR A 222 -5.67 13.33 -10.00
N ILE A 223 -4.67 14.06 -9.50
CA ILE A 223 -3.94 15.09 -10.24
C ILE A 223 -3.35 14.53 -11.54
N TYR A 224 -2.91 13.27 -11.50
CA TYR A 224 -2.32 12.58 -12.65
C TYR A 224 -3.31 11.69 -13.40
N GLY A 225 -4.62 11.84 -13.14
CA GLY A 225 -5.66 11.21 -13.93
C GLY A 225 -6.02 9.78 -13.51
N LEU A 226 -5.58 9.33 -12.32
CA LEU A 226 -5.98 8.07 -11.74
C LEU A 226 -6.89 8.31 -10.52
N SER A 227 -8.18 8.02 -10.66
CA SER A 227 -9.15 8.09 -9.56
C SER A 227 -9.32 6.71 -8.91
N VAL A 228 -8.89 6.60 -7.66
CA VAL A 228 -9.12 5.39 -6.86
C VAL A 228 -10.60 5.26 -6.52
N ASP A 229 -11.27 6.36 -6.23
CA ASP A 229 -12.70 6.36 -5.87
C ASP A 229 -13.56 5.89 -7.04
N ASP A 230 -13.28 6.35 -8.29
CA ASP A 230 -14.00 5.88 -9.47
C ASP A 230 -13.81 4.36 -9.70
N ALA A 231 -12.61 3.86 -9.45
CA ALA A 231 -12.34 2.43 -9.54
C ALA A 231 -13.16 1.64 -8.49
N LEU A 232 -13.20 2.12 -7.24
CA LEU A 232 -13.98 1.52 -6.17
C LEU A 232 -15.50 1.62 -6.44
N ASP A 233 -15.99 2.73 -7.01
CA ASP A 233 -17.40 2.93 -7.37
C ASP A 233 -17.85 2.04 -8.54
N SER A 234 -16.92 1.63 -9.39
CA SER A 234 -17.22 0.81 -10.56
C SER A 234 -17.40 -0.68 -10.23
N VAL A 235 -17.15 -1.07 -9.01
CA VAL A 235 -17.07 -2.49 -8.66
C VAL A 235 -18.45 -3.17 -8.68
N LYS A 236 -18.46 -4.43 -9.14
CA LYS A 236 -19.59 -5.33 -9.16
C LYS A 236 -19.16 -6.67 -8.59
N LEU A 237 -19.98 -7.21 -7.69
CA LEU A 237 -19.71 -8.50 -7.06
C LEU A 237 -20.64 -9.59 -7.56
N SER A 238 -20.12 -10.80 -7.56
CA SER A 238 -20.91 -12.01 -7.74
C SER A 238 -20.28 -13.19 -7.02
N THR A 239 -21.05 -13.96 -6.31
CA THR A 239 -20.59 -15.20 -5.71
C THR A 239 -20.46 -16.28 -6.79
N LEU A 240 -19.23 -16.78 -6.99
CA LEU A 240 -18.94 -17.87 -7.91
C LEU A 240 -19.29 -19.24 -7.30
N SER A 241 -19.04 -19.37 -6.01
CA SER A 241 -19.35 -20.60 -5.26
C SER A 241 -19.57 -20.27 -3.79
N SER A 242 -20.46 -21.04 -3.15
CA SER A 242 -20.66 -20.98 -1.69
C SER A 242 -21.03 -22.36 -1.20
N LYS A 243 -20.14 -23.00 -0.44
CA LYS A 243 -20.34 -24.35 0.06
C LYS A 243 -19.52 -24.59 1.33
N ASP A 244 -20.10 -25.32 2.27
CA ASP A 244 -19.44 -25.80 3.49
C ASP A 244 -18.73 -24.66 4.29
N GLY A 245 -19.36 -23.47 4.36
CA GLY A 245 -18.81 -22.32 5.08
C GLY A 245 -17.65 -21.61 4.36
N ARG A 246 -17.42 -21.89 3.08
CA ARG A 246 -16.45 -21.21 2.22
C ARG A 246 -17.12 -20.67 0.98
N ALA A 247 -16.77 -19.46 0.57
CA ALA A 247 -17.30 -18.84 -0.64
C ALA A 247 -16.19 -18.17 -1.44
N VAL A 248 -16.36 -18.11 -2.75
CA VAL A 248 -15.51 -17.34 -3.66
C VAL A 248 -16.37 -16.25 -4.28
N VAL A 249 -15.96 -15.01 -4.11
CA VAL A 249 -16.61 -13.83 -4.66
C VAL A 249 -15.75 -13.25 -5.77
N LYS A 250 -16.34 -13.13 -6.95
CA LYS A 250 -15.74 -12.41 -8.08
C LYS A 250 -15.98 -10.93 -7.92
N ILE A 251 -14.96 -10.15 -8.22
CA ILE A 251 -14.89 -8.70 -8.08
C ILE A 251 -14.54 -8.14 -9.45
N ASP A 252 -15.52 -7.63 -10.17
CA ASP A 252 -15.29 -6.95 -11.44
C ASP A 252 -15.26 -5.44 -11.21
N TYR A 253 -14.24 -4.75 -11.73
CA TYR A 253 -14.08 -3.30 -11.60
C TYR A 253 -13.40 -2.68 -12.81
N THR A 254 -13.44 -1.36 -12.91
CA THR A 254 -12.83 -0.62 -14.00
C THR A 254 -11.72 0.29 -13.45
N LEU A 255 -10.51 0.16 -13.95
CA LEU A 255 -9.41 1.05 -13.63
C LEU A 255 -8.91 1.72 -14.90
N LEU A 256 -8.87 3.07 -14.92
CA LEU A 256 -8.43 3.84 -16.10
C LEU A 256 -9.19 3.44 -17.39
N GLY A 257 -10.48 3.13 -17.28
CA GLY A 257 -11.33 2.70 -18.39
C GLY A 257 -11.11 1.25 -18.85
N LYS A 258 -10.26 0.48 -18.16
CA LYS A 258 -10.03 -0.95 -18.47
C LYS A 258 -10.73 -1.84 -17.47
N PRO A 259 -11.52 -2.83 -17.92
CA PRO A 259 -12.13 -3.80 -17.04
C PRO A 259 -11.07 -4.74 -16.45
N LEU A 260 -11.18 -4.97 -15.17
CA LEU A 260 -10.34 -5.89 -14.39
C LEU A 260 -11.23 -6.79 -13.56
N SER A 261 -10.72 -7.94 -13.20
CA SER A 261 -11.40 -8.89 -12.33
C SER A 261 -10.43 -9.47 -11.31
N ALA A 262 -10.93 -9.66 -10.10
CA ALA A 262 -10.23 -10.35 -9.02
C ALA A 262 -11.17 -11.33 -8.34
N GLU A 263 -10.64 -12.25 -7.55
CA GLU A 263 -11.42 -13.15 -6.72
C GLU A 263 -11.01 -13.00 -5.26
N SER A 264 -11.98 -13.18 -4.37
CA SER A 264 -11.75 -13.20 -2.93
C SER A 264 -12.37 -14.44 -2.33
N THR A 265 -11.57 -15.21 -1.61
CA THR A 265 -12.06 -16.34 -0.84
C THR A 265 -12.45 -15.90 0.56
N LEU A 266 -13.64 -16.28 0.97
CA LEU A 266 -14.22 -15.95 2.26
C LEU A 266 -14.54 -17.22 3.03
N VAL A 267 -14.48 -17.13 4.36
CA VAL A 267 -14.85 -18.19 5.28
C VAL A 267 -15.90 -17.71 6.25
N GLN A 268 -16.84 -18.59 6.59
CA GLN A 268 -17.90 -18.30 7.53
C GLN A 268 -17.48 -18.71 8.95
N GLN A 269 -17.59 -17.78 9.89
CA GLN A 269 -17.40 -18.04 11.33
C GLN A 269 -18.53 -17.35 12.10
N ASP A 270 -19.16 -18.05 13.01
CA ASP A 270 -20.29 -17.55 13.81
C ASP A 270 -21.40 -16.87 13.01
N GLY A 271 -21.71 -17.42 11.82
CA GLY A 271 -22.75 -16.91 10.93
C GLY A 271 -22.36 -15.68 10.12
N ARG A 272 -21.12 -15.21 10.21
CA ARG A 272 -20.60 -14.05 9.47
C ARG A 272 -19.45 -14.46 8.53
N TRP A 273 -19.28 -13.70 7.45
CA TRP A 273 -18.26 -13.95 6.44
C TRP A 273 -17.07 -13.03 6.59
N TYR A 274 -15.86 -13.59 6.45
CA TYR A 274 -14.58 -12.90 6.63
C TYR A 274 -13.59 -13.29 5.53
N SER A 275 -12.61 -12.44 5.26
CA SER A 275 -11.55 -12.72 4.29
C SER A 275 -10.61 -13.83 4.80
N GLU A 276 -10.55 -14.96 4.09
CA GLU A 276 -9.66 -16.07 4.42
C GLU A 276 -8.18 -15.65 4.37
N SER A 277 -7.79 -14.89 3.35
CA SER A 277 -6.41 -14.43 3.18
C SER A 277 -5.97 -13.49 4.30
N LEU A 278 -6.84 -12.60 4.76
CA LEU A 278 -6.51 -11.69 5.88
C LEU A 278 -6.38 -12.44 7.20
N ILE A 279 -7.26 -13.40 7.47
CA ILE A 279 -7.15 -14.28 8.65
C ILE A 279 -5.80 -15.00 8.65
N ASN A 280 -5.44 -15.63 7.53
CA ASN A 280 -4.20 -16.37 7.41
C ASN A 280 -2.98 -15.45 7.57
N ASN A 281 -3.00 -14.26 6.97
CA ASN A 281 -1.92 -13.28 7.11
C ASN A 281 -1.71 -12.83 8.57
N VAL A 282 -2.80 -12.62 9.33
CA VAL A 282 -2.72 -12.27 10.75
C VAL A 282 -2.13 -13.42 11.56
N ARG A 283 -2.58 -14.65 11.33
CA ARG A 283 -2.08 -15.85 12.01
C ARG A 283 -0.59 -16.09 11.73
N GLU A 284 -0.18 -16.02 10.48
CA GLU A 284 1.24 -16.15 10.10
C GLU A 284 2.11 -15.03 10.69
N ALA A 285 1.60 -13.80 10.74
CA ALA A 285 2.31 -12.67 11.36
C ALA A 285 2.49 -12.90 12.86
N HIS A 286 1.43 -13.39 13.53
CA HIS A 286 1.45 -13.75 14.94
C HIS A 286 2.48 -14.84 15.23
N GLU A 287 2.47 -15.94 14.47
CA GLU A 287 3.44 -17.03 14.60
C GLU A 287 4.88 -16.55 14.44
N ARG A 288 5.14 -15.69 13.45
CA ARG A 288 6.47 -15.11 13.25
C ARG A 288 6.94 -14.26 14.43
N LEU A 289 6.04 -13.57 15.10
CA LEU A 289 6.36 -12.76 16.29
C LEU A 289 6.61 -13.62 17.54
N GLN A 290 6.08 -14.84 17.57
CA GLN A 290 6.31 -15.79 18.66
C GLN A 290 7.61 -16.59 18.50
N GLN A 291 8.15 -16.69 17.29
CA GLN A 291 9.41 -17.39 17.07
C GLN A 291 10.56 -16.61 17.74
N PRO A 292 11.38 -17.25 18.59
CA PRO A 292 12.55 -16.59 19.16
C PRO A 292 13.42 -16.10 18.00
N ALA A 293 13.92 -14.87 18.10
CA ALA A 293 14.89 -14.35 17.14
C ALA A 293 16.07 -15.32 17.09
N THR A 294 16.11 -16.16 16.05
CA THR A 294 17.26 -17.04 15.80
C THR A 294 18.47 -16.15 15.65
N ALA A 295 19.32 -16.09 16.68
CA ALA A 295 20.64 -15.52 16.62
C ALA A 295 21.42 -16.30 15.55
N GLY A 296 21.49 -15.74 14.34
CA GLY A 296 22.21 -16.42 13.25
C GLY A 296 21.66 -16.15 11.86
N SER A 297 21.50 -14.92 11.47
CA SER A 297 21.56 -14.61 10.05
C SER A 297 22.99 -14.15 9.74
N THR A 298 23.80 -15.12 9.48
CA THR A 298 25.10 -15.16 8.85
C THR A 298 25.51 -13.88 8.14
N ALA A 299 26.64 -13.34 8.58
CA ALA A 299 27.44 -12.42 7.80
C ALA A 299 27.60 -12.94 6.37
N LEU A 300 27.26 -12.12 5.39
CA LEU A 300 27.64 -12.36 4.00
C LEU A 300 29.16 -12.52 3.95
N PRO A 301 29.69 -13.51 3.21
CA PRO A 301 31.13 -13.59 2.96
C PRO A 301 31.58 -12.28 2.31
N ALA A 302 32.66 -11.73 2.85
CA ALA A 302 33.36 -10.59 2.27
C ALA A 302 33.76 -10.92 0.82
N PRO A 303 33.68 -9.98 -0.13
CA PRO A 303 34.21 -10.21 -1.45
C PRO A 303 35.71 -10.48 -1.35
N ALA A 304 36.13 -11.61 -1.90
CA ALA A 304 37.54 -11.98 -2.00
C ALA A 304 38.32 -10.83 -2.67
N ALA A 305 39.34 -10.35 -1.98
CA ALA A 305 40.29 -9.41 -2.55
C ALA A 305 40.97 -10.07 -3.75
N SER A 306 40.72 -9.51 -4.95
CA SER A 306 41.48 -9.85 -6.16
C SER A 306 42.90 -9.38 -5.96
N THR A 307 43.82 -10.29 -5.68
CA THR A 307 45.29 -10.07 -5.79
C THR A 307 45.61 -9.90 -7.26
N ALA A 308 45.77 -8.66 -7.71
CA ALA A 308 46.40 -8.37 -8.99
C ALA A 308 47.88 -8.83 -8.90
N ALA A 309 48.19 -9.92 -9.60
CA ALA A 309 49.56 -10.29 -9.87
C ALA A 309 50.20 -9.25 -10.80
N LYS A 310 51.32 -8.66 -10.35
CA LYS A 310 52.28 -7.97 -11.20
C LYS A 310 53.02 -9.02 -12.07
N ASN A 311 52.99 -8.84 -13.34
CA ASN A 311 54.13 -9.04 -14.26
C ASN A 311 53.86 -8.26 -15.55
#